data_5381d537619f98d2bb9c4f9d4f98b5ad
#
_entry.id   5381d537619f98d2bb9c4f9d4f98b5ad
#
_cell.length_a   1.000
_cell.length_b   1.000
_cell.length_c   1.000
_cell.angle_alpha   90.00
_cell.angle_beta   90.00
_cell.angle_gamma   90.00
#
_symmetry.space_group_name_H-M   'P 1'
#
loop_
_entity.id
_entity.type
_entity.pdbx_description
1 polymer ?
#
loop_
_entity_poly.entity_id
_entity_poly.type
_entity_poly.pdbx_seq_one_letter_code
_entity_poly.pdbx_strand_id
1 'polypeptide(L)'
;MEHIKNLLFIGLILLVLASCSGKDPVYWFDPETSGAGAGSNVPYYPQKPSDGGGQVDPTDGFAPDGYHLVWTDEFDSQVKLYTNWTFEHGGTGWGNQELQYYCDGGVYEPTGQQTASVSDGTLKIKAYKISPSFQSDNCEYISTRMNTKDGWQYGYIEMRAKLPTIKGCWPAFWMLLVDGPYWVRDPSGTGAEIDIMEFVPGDNPNRVWFSAHSYNATGEAGSNTGYVDPDTGIKHSYSDYAKVANPGDWHCYGMEWTHEYIRGYYDGEEYFFAPNPTPNTPDLPTWPFDQKFNLKLNLAIGGSWGGAPDANFSEATYEIDWVRVYQK
;
A
#
# COMPACT_ATOMS: atom_id res chain seq x y z
N MET A 1 -55.64 6.18 -32.29
CA MET A 1 -55.98 5.53 -31.00
C MET A 1 -54.85 4.52 -30.81
N GLU A 2 -54.00 4.62 -29.99
CA GLU A 2 -53.56 5.02 -28.71
C GLU A 2 -52.05 5.18 -28.62
N HIS A 3 -51.60 6.19 -27.92
CA HIS A 3 -50.21 6.50 -27.67
C HIS A 3 -49.65 5.58 -26.60
N ILE A 4 -48.47 4.98 -26.87
CA ILE A 4 -47.61 4.41 -25.85
C ILE A 4 -46.41 5.36 -25.64
N LYS A 5 -46.39 6.00 -24.50
CA LYS A 5 -45.30 6.88 -24.05
C LYS A 5 -44.12 6.04 -23.61
N ASN A 6 -42.99 6.21 -24.27
CA ASN A 6 -41.69 5.73 -23.77
C ASN A 6 -41.23 6.65 -22.64
N LEU A 7 -41.18 6.12 -21.43
CA LEU A 7 -40.48 6.73 -20.29
C LEU A 7 -38.99 6.39 -20.42
N LEU A 8 -38.21 7.37 -20.80
CA LEU A 8 -36.76 7.34 -20.61
C LEU A 8 -36.50 7.52 -19.11
N PHE A 9 -35.99 6.47 -18.46
CA PHE A 9 -35.34 6.58 -17.16
C PHE A 9 -33.88 7.08 -17.40
N ILE A 10 -33.71 8.38 -17.23
CA ILE A 10 -32.37 8.97 -17.13
C ILE A 10 -31.93 8.73 -15.70
N GLY A 11 -31.12 7.69 -15.51
CA GLY A 11 -30.37 7.46 -14.27
C GLY A 11 -29.33 8.56 -14.09
N LEU A 12 -29.60 9.48 -13.19
CA LEU A 12 -28.68 10.52 -12.76
C LEU A 12 -27.58 9.83 -11.95
N ILE A 13 -26.43 9.54 -12.58
CA ILE A 13 -25.22 9.16 -11.89
C ILE A 13 -24.70 10.44 -11.21
N LEU A 14 -24.96 10.58 -9.92
CA LEU A 14 -24.27 11.55 -9.09
C LEU A 14 -22.79 11.13 -8.99
N LEU A 15 -21.94 11.74 -9.81
CA LEU A 15 -20.50 11.79 -9.54
C LEU A 15 -20.33 12.64 -8.28
N VAL A 16 -20.11 12.01 -7.15
CA VAL A 16 -19.54 12.69 -5.99
C VAL A 16 -18.07 12.89 -6.28
N LEU A 17 -17.75 14.03 -6.87
CA LEU A 17 -16.42 14.58 -6.86
C LEU A 17 -16.15 14.99 -5.40
N ALA A 18 -15.50 14.12 -4.63
CA ALA A 18 -14.87 14.53 -3.39
C ALA A 18 -13.74 15.47 -3.76
N SER A 19 -14.02 16.77 -3.81
CA SER A 19 -12.99 17.78 -3.82
C SER A 19 -12.29 17.71 -2.46
N CYS A 20 -11.04 17.27 -2.45
CA CYS A 20 -10.13 17.49 -1.33
C CYS A 20 -9.88 18.98 -1.20
N SER A 21 -10.82 19.71 -0.57
CA SER A 21 -10.56 21.06 -0.10
C SER A 21 -9.81 20.95 1.21
N GLY A 22 -8.55 21.44 1.19
CA GLY A 22 -7.62 21.40 2.29
C GLY A 22 -8.21 21.82 3.63
N LYS A 23 -8.30 20.87 4.51
CA LYS A 23 -8.20 21.06 5.95
C LYS A 23 -7.31 19.94 6.43
N ASP A 24 -6.13 20.29 6.88
CA ASP A 24 -5.20 19.38 7.51
C ASP A 24 -5.90 18.68 8.68
N PRO A 25 -6.08 17.36 8.67
CA PRO A 25 -6.48 16.64 9.86
C PRO A 25 -5.22 16.46 10.73
N VAL A 26 -4.84 17.50 11.44
CA VAL A 26 -3.85 17.37 12.51
C VAL A 26 -4.60 16.90 13.73
N TYR A 27 -4.59 15.63 14.01
CA TYR A 27 -4.92 15.11 15.33
C TYR A 27 -3.84 14.13 15.76
N TRP A 28 -2.77 14.70 16.28
CA TRP A 28 -1.87 13.99 17.17
C TRP A 28 -2.57 13.85 18.52
N PHE A 29 -2.70 12.65 19.01
CA PHE A 29 -3.07 12.43 20.41
C PHE A 29 -1.85 12.85 21.27
N ASP A 30 -1.95 14.01 21.92
CA ASP A 30 -1.00 14.42 22.93
C ASP A 30 -1.53 13.98 24.30
N PRO A 31 -0.95 12.94 24.92
CA PRO A 31 -1.43 12.43 26.21
C PRO A 31 -1.22 13.42 27.36
N GLU A 32 -0.45 14.49 27.18
CA GLU A 32 -0.21 15.48 28.25
C GLU A 32 -1.31 16.57 28.33
N THR A 33 -2.15 16.71 27.32
CA THR A 33 -3.20 17.77 27.30
C THR A 33 -4.62 17.25 27.61
N SER A 34 -4.84 15.96 27.64
CA SER A 34 -6.10 15.37 28.08
C SER A 34 -6.06 15.06 29.57
N GLY A 35 -6.69 15.89 30.38
CA GLY A 35 -6.89 15.65 31.81
C GLY A 35 -7.73 14.39 32.02
N ALA A 36 -7.07 13.23 32.10
CA ALA A 36 -7.70 11.94 32.30
C ALA A 36 -8.18 11.82 33.73
N GLY A 37 -9.50 11.90 33.91
CA GLY A 37 -10.19 11.39 35.10
C GLY A 37 -10.01 9.87 35.19
N ALA A 38 -9.66 9.36 36.38
CA ALA A 38 -9.45 7.95 36.65
C ALA A 38 -10.66 7.12 36.26
N GLY A 39 -10.49 6.13 35.36
CA GLY A 39 -11.48 5.07 35.14
C GLY A 39 -11.74 4.64 33.70
N SER A 40 -10.92 4.95 32.71
CA SER A 40 -11.13 4.43 31.36
C SER A 40 -10.33 3.12 31.15
N ASN A 41 -11.05 2.04 30.82
CA ASN A 41 -10.45 0.79 30.30
C ASN A 41 -9.99 0.99 28.84
N VAL A 42 -9.21 2.03 28.56
CA VAL A 42 -8.56 2.16 27.25
C VAL A 42 -7.44 1.12 27.23
N PRO A 43 -7.38 0.23 26.24
CA PRO A 43 -6.26 -0.69 26.10
C PRO A 43 -4.94 0.10 26.11
N TYR A 44 -4.06 -0.21 27.06
CA TYR A 44 -2.72 0.35 27.06
C TYR A 44 -1.95 -0.24 25.89
N TYR A 45 -1.71 0.58 24.88
CA TYR A 45 -0.79 0.23 23.81
C TYR A 45 0.61 0.70 24.21
N PRO A 46 1.59 -0.21 24.34
CA PRO A 46 2.93 0.17 24.73
C PRO A 46 3.49 1.19 23.74
N GLN A 47 3.91 2.34 24.26
CA GLN A 47 4.70 3.29 23.51
C GLN A 47 6.02 2.63 23.10
N LYS A 48 6.54 3.01 21.91
CA LYS A 48 7.89 2.60 21.47
C LYS A 48 8.87 2.76 22.65
N PRO A 49 9.70 1.75 22.98
CA PRO A 49 10.80 1.95 23.92
C PRO A 49 11.64 3.13 23.43
N SER A 50 11.93 4.08 24.32
CA SER A 50 12.85 5.18 24.00
C SER A 50 14.23 4.57 23.80
N ASP A 51 14.62 4.36 22.55
CA ASP A 51 15.90 3.77 22.19
C ASP A 51 17.01 4.67 22.73
N GLY A 52 17.89 4.08 23.52
CA GLY A 52 19.13 4.71 23.90
C GLY A 52 19.92 5.01 22.62
N GLY A 53 19.87 6.23 22.17
CA GLY A 53 20.47 6.94 21.04
C GLY A 53 21.67 6.33 20.31
N GLY A 54 21.57 5.11 19.83
CA GLY A 54 22.45 4.56 18.81
C GLY A 54 21.86 4.89 17.45
N GLN A 55 22.63 5.53 16.59
CA GLN A 55 22.26 5.74 15.20
C GLN A 55 22.17 4.37 14.53
N VAL A 56 20.96 3.90 14.21
CA VAL A 56 20.76 2.64 13.45
C VAL A 56 21.24 2.91 12.02
N ASP A 57 22.08 2.02 11.50
CA ASP A 57 22.45 2.09 10.07
C ASP A 57 21.20 1.72 9.25
N PRO A 58 20.68 2.61 8.39
CA PRO A 58 19.48 2.32 7.59
C PRO A 58 19.66 1.13 6.65
N THR A 59 20.88 0.62 6.45
CA THR A 59 21.13 -0.63 5.69
C THR A 59 20.74 -1.88 6.48
N ASP A 60 20.72 -1.80 7.83
CA ASP A 60 20.37 -2.92 8.70
C ASP A 60 18.85 -3.04 8.94
N GLY A 61 18.09 -1.99 8.61
CA GLY A 61 16.65 -1.90 8.87
C GLY A 61 16.32 -1.51 10.31
N PHE A 62 15.03 -1.50 10.64
CA PHE A 62 14.50 -0.98 11.91
C PHE A 62 13.63 -2.01 12.67
N ALA A 63 13.82 -3.31 12.41
CA ALA A 63 13.04 -4.34 13.10
C ALA A 63 13.17 -4.22 14.62
N PRO A 64 12.06 -4.20 15.38
CA PRO A 64 12.09 -4.07 16.84
C PRO A 64 12.74 -5.27 17.53
N ASP A 65 13.22 -5.08 18.75
CA ASP A 65 13.76 -6.15 19.58
C ASP A 65 12.77 -7.31 19.75
N GLY A 66 13.29 -8.54 19.73
CA GLY A 66 12.51 -9.77 19.87
C GLY A 66 11.89 -10.28 18.55
N TYR A 67 12.07 -9.58 17.45
CA TYR A 67 11.76 -10.08 16.11
C TYR A 67 12.97 -10.79 15.50
N HIS A 68 12.73 -11.88 14.78
CA HIS A 68 13.75 -12.66 14.09
C HIS A 68 13.45 -12.71 12.60
N LEU A 69 14.47 -12.54 11.77
CA LEU A 69 14.36 -12.62 10.32
C LEU A 69 13.89 -14.03 9.91
N VAL A 70 12.74 -14.12 9.24
CA VAL A 70 12.16 -15.39 8.77
C VAL A 70 12.17 -15.51 7.25
N TRP A 71 12.23 -14.39 6.53
CA TRP A 71 12.33 -14.37 5.09
C TRP A 71 12.97 -13.05 4.61
N THR A 72 13.74 -13.14 3.52
CA THR A 72 14.33 -11.97 2.88
C THR A 72 14.53 -12.19 1.40
N ASP A 73 14.45 -11.11 0.62
CA ASP A 73 15.05 -10.99 -0.69
C ASP A 73 15.96 -9.76 -0.71
N GLU A 74 17.26 -10.01 -0.75
CA GLU A 74 18.33 -8.99 -0.82
C GLU A 74 18.64 -8.62 -2.28
N PHE A 75 17.86 -9.11 -3.22
CA PHE A 75 18.00 -8.89 -4.68
C PHE A 75 19.43 -9.04 -5.20
N ASP A 76 20.12 -10.06 -4.71
CA ASP A 76 21.48 -10.41 -5.11
C ASP A 76 21.53 -11.31 -6.36
N SER A 77 20.37 -11.80 -6.82
CA SER A 77 20.28 -12.77 -7.91
C SER A 77 18.97 -12.70 -8.68
N GLN A 78 19.09 -12.54 -10.01
CA GLN A 78 17.92 -12.64 -10.92
C GLN A 78 17.20 -14.00 -10.79
N VAL A 79 17.92 -15.09 -10.50
CA VAL A 79 17.31 -16.41 -10.31
C VAL A 79 16.45 -16.45 -9.07
N LYS A 80 16.88 -15.82 -7.98
CA LYS A 80 16.08 -15.71 -6.74
C LYS A 80 14.79 -14.93 -6.97
N LEU A 81 14.81 -13.89 -7.81
CA LEU A 81 13.61 -13.15 -8.18
C LEU A 81 12.52 -14.09 -8.67
N TYR A 82 12.82 -15.00 -9.59
CA TYR A 82 11.84 -15.98 -10.09
C TYR A 82 11.53 -17.12 -9.09
N THR A 83 12.39 -17.34 -8.11
CA THR A 83 12.16 -18.33 -7.06
C THR A 83 11.19 -17.80 -6.00
N ASN A 84 11.36 -16.54 -5.59
CA ASN A 84 10.63 -15.92 -4.49
C ASN A 84 9.32 -15.26 -4.94
N TRP A 85 9.24 -14.84 -6.21
CA TRP A 85 8.15 -14.03 -6.72
C TRP A 85 7.42 -14.70 -7.90
N THR A 86 6.15 -14.34 -8.06
CA THR A 86 5.35 -14.55 -9.27
C THR A 86 4.99 -13.20 -9.88
N PHE A 87 4.76 -13.19 -11.19
CA PHE A 87 4.46 -11.97 -11.92
C PHE A 87 2.99 -11.98 -12.35
N GLU A 88 2.30 -10.88 -12.15
CA GLU A 88 0.98 -10.65 -12.71
C GLU A 88 1.13 -9.97 -14.08
N HIS A 89 0.16 -10.20 -14.98
CA HIS A 89 0.21 -9.65 -16.32
C HIS A 89 -1.15 -9.14 -16.80
N GLY A 90 -1.14 -8.23 -17.76
CA GLY A 90 -2.32 -7.64 -18.36
C GLY A 90 -2.42 -6.14 -18.20
N GLY A 91 -3.37 -5.53 -18.93
CA GLY A 91 -3.53 -4.09 -19.09
C GLY A 91 -4.98 -3.62 -18.95
N THR A 92 -5.80 -4.25 -18.12
CA THR A 92 -7.24 -3.93 -18.00
C THR A 92 -7.56 -2.80 -17.03
N GLY A 93 -6.55 -1.97 -16.67
CA GLY A 93 -6.71 -0.83 -15.76
C GLY A 93 -6.70 -1.18 -14.27
N TRP A 94 -6.58 -2.45 -13.91
CA TRP A 94 -6.33 -2.99 -12.56
C TRP A 94 -7.27 -2.43 -11.46
N GLY A 95 -8.51 -2.07 -11.83
CA GLY A 95 -9.50 -1.49 -10.93
C GLY A 95 -9.36 0.02 -10.70
N ASN A 96 -8.23 0.63 -11.07
CA ASN A 96 -7.89 2.03 -10.80
C ASN A 96 -7.73 2.88 -12.07
N GLN A 97 -8.13 2.36 -13.24
CA GLN A 97 -7.92 3.01 -14.54
C GLN A 97 -6.42 3.25 -14.86
N GLU A 98 -5.55 2.37 -14.38
CA GLU A 98 -4.11 2.41 -14.61
C GLU A 98 -3.81 2.24 -16.12
N LEU A 99 -2.72 2.86 -16.58
CA LEU A 99 -2.44 3.01 -18.01
C LEU A 99 -1.42 1.99 -18.54
N GLN A 100 -0.73 1.25 -17.68
CA GLN A 100 0.28 0.28 -18.07
C GLN A 100 -0.27 -1.12 -18.30
N TYR A 101 0.44 -1.86 -19.12
CA TYR A 101 0.41 -3.32 -19.18
C TYR A 101 1.49 -3.87 -18.27
N TYR A 102 1.16 -4.71 -17.30
CA TYR A 102 2.14 -5.44 -16.52
C TYR A 102 2.65 -6.64 -17.30
N CYS A 103 3.98 -6.80 -17.34
CA CYS A 103 4.65 -7.82 -18.13
C CYS A 103 4.91 -9.08 -17.37
N ASP A 104 4.53 -10.23 -17.93
CA ASP A 104 4.84 -11.54 -17.37
C ASP A 104 6.36 -11.74 -17.30
N GLY A 105 6.84 -12.30 -16.18
CA GLY A 105 8.26 -12.51 -15.94
C GLY A 105 9.12 -11.23 -15.95
N GLY A 106 8.52 -10.06 -15.94
CA GLY A 106 9.23 -8.77 -15.96
C GLY A 106 9.89 -8.45 -17.30
N VAL A 107 9.42 -9.06 -18.40
CA VAL A 107 9.93 -8.81 -19.76
C VAL A 107 8.78 -8.51 -20.70
N TYR A 108 8.93 -7.45 -21.49
CA TYR A 108 8.00 -7.15 -22.57
C TYR A 108 8.45 -7.82 -23.85
N GLU A 109 7.87 -8.97 -24.16
CA GLU A 109 8.27 -9.85 -25.26
C GLU A 109 8.40 -9.16 -26.64
N PRO A 110 7.48 -8.23 -27.04
CA PRO A 110 7.60 -7.60 -28.34
C PRO A 110 8.89 -6.82 -28.61
N THR A 111 9.52 -6.29 -27.55
CA THR A 111 10.75 -5.48 -27.66
C THR A 111 11.93 -6.05 -26.88
N GLY A 112 11.69 -7.03 -26.00
CA GLY A 112 12.69 -7.55 -25.05
C GLY A 112 13.05 -6.57 -23.93
N GLN A 113 12.27 -5.49 -23.72
CA GLN A 113 12.49 -4.56 -22.62
C GLN A 113 12.24 -5.25 -21.28
N GLN A 114 13.23 -5.16 -20.37
CA GLN A 114 13.08 -5.66 -19.01
C GLN A 114 12.37 -4.63 -18.15
N THR A 115 11.20 -5.01 -17.62
CA THR A 115 10.42 -4.21 -16.66
C THR A 115 10.69 -4.62 -15.21
N ALA A 116 11.37 -5.77 -14.98
CA ALA A 116 11.95 -6.17 -13.70
C ALA A 116 13.32 -6.82 -13.92
N SER A 117 14.34 -6.31 -13.24
CA SER A 117 15.70 -6.85 -13.34
C SER A 117 16.46 -6.66 -12.04
N VAL A 118 17.34 -7.62 -11.71
CA VAL A 118 18.28 -7.51 -10.60
C VAL A 118 19.64 -7.15 -11.17
N SER A 119 20.19 -6.04 -10.71
CA SER A 119 21.55 -5.61 -11.03
C SER A 119 22.11 -4.72 -9.91
N ASP A 120 23.42 -4.79 -9.70
CA ASP A 120 24.12 -3.99 -8.68
C ASP A 120 23.58 -4.19 -7.26
N GLY A 121 23.08 -5.40 -6.96
CA GLY A 121 22.51 -5.75 -5.65
C GLY A 121 21.12 -5.17 -5.39
N THR A 122 20.39 -4.71 -6.42
CA THR A 122 19.04 -4.15 -6.24
C THR A 122 18.08 -4.67 -7.30
N LEU A 123 16.79 -4.75 -6.96
CA LEU A 123 15.70 -4.93 -7.91
C LEU A 123 15.33 -3.58 -8.52
N LYS A 124 15.24 -3.55 -9.83
CA LYS A 124 14.76 -2.40 -10.60
C LYS A 124 13.44 -2.75 -11.27
N ILE A 125 12.34 -2.22 -10.76
CA ILE A 125 11.05 -2.23 -11.45
C ILE A 125 10.99 -0.98 -12.32
N LYS A 126 10.90 -1.17 -13.63
CA LYS A 126 10.92 -0.09 -14.61
C LYS A 126 9.60 0.01 -15.35
N ALA A 127 9.13 1.22 -15.48
CA ALA A 127 8.06 1.53 -16.39
C ALA A 127 8.59 2.26 -17.64
N TYR A 128 8.06 1.91 -18.79
CA TYR A 128 8.41 2.53 -20.06
C TYR A 128 7.17 2.97 -20.82
N LYS A 129 7.27 4.12 -21.50
CA LYS A 129 6.33 4.45 -22.55
C LYS A 129 6.66 3.66 -23.81
N ILE A 130 5.67 2.99 -24.38
CA ILE A 130 5.87 2.16 -25.58
C ILE A 130 5.33 2.83 -26.83
N SER A 131 5.87 2.42 -28.00
CA SER A 131 5.37 2.83 -29.29
C SER A 131 3.94 2.29 -29.50
N PRO A 132 3.03 3.05 -30.14
CA PRO A 132 1.70 2.57 -30.48
C PRO A 132 1.68 1.26 -31.27
N SER A 133 2.73 0.96 -32.05
CA SER A 133 2.87 -0.29 -32.80
C SER A 133 3.12 -1.53 -31.91
N PHE A 134 3.45 -1.33 -30.63
CA PHE A 134 3.70 -2.38 -29.65
C PHE A 134 2.71 -2.36 -28.48
N GLN A 135 1.60 -1.60 -28.58
CA GLN A 135 0.59 -1.56 -27.52
C GLN A 135 0.00 -2.95 -27.24
N SER A 136 -0.08 -3.27 -25.97
CA SER A 136 -0.82 -4.41 -25.45
C SER A 136 -2.05 -3.92 -24.69
N ASP A 137 -3.21 -4.50 -24.94
CA ASP A 137 -4.49 -4.13 -24.30
C ASP A 137 -4.83 -2.63 -24.39
N ASN A 138 -4.37 -1.95 -25.46
CA ASN A 138 -4.42 -0.49 -25.63
C ASN A 138 -3.64 0.32 -24.59
N CYS A 139 -2.70 -0.29 -23.89
CA CYS A 139 -1.82 0.40 -22.95
C CYS A 139 -0.69 1.14 -23.68
N GLU A 140 -0.39 2.35 -23.23
CA GLU A 140 0.73 3.16 -23.75
C GLU A 140 2.01 2.98 -22.92
N TYR A 141 1.94 2.22 -21.84
CA TYR A 141 3.04 1.98 -20.92
C TYR A 141 3.15 0.49 -20.61
N ILE A 142 4.35 0.06 -20.28
CA ILE A 142 4.64 -1.27 -19.73
C ILE A 142 5.30 -1.12 -18.35
N SER A 143 5.07 -2.07 -17.47
CA SER A 143 5.66 -2.10 -16.13
C SER A 143 5.62 -3.50 -15.55
N THR A 144 5.91 -3.64 -14.24
CA THR A 144 5.85 -4.89 -13.49
C THR A 144 4.96 -4.76 -12.26
N ARG A 145 4.20 -5.84 -12.00
CA ARG A 145 3.55 -6.15 -10.73
C ARG A 145 3.89 -7.59 -10.36
N MET A 146 4.33 -7.79 -9.15
CA MET A 146 4.81 -9.10 -8.68
C MET A 146 4.39 -9.36 -7.25
N ASN A 147 4.24 -10.66 -6.90
CA ASN A 147 3.80 -11.12 -5.59
C ASN A 147 4.79 -12.11 -5.01
N THR A 148 5.00 -12.11 -3.70
CA THR A 148 5.70 -13.20 -3.04
C THR A 148 4.92 -14.51 -3.18
N LYS A 149 5.64 -15.62 -3.35
CA LYS A 149 5.05 -16.98 -3.31
C LYS A 149 4.65 -17.38 -1.90
N ASP A 150 5.39 -16.87 -0.92
CA ASP A 150 5.09 -17.05 0.50
C ASP A 150 4.10 -15.98 0.99
N GLY A 151 3.41 -16.30 2.09
CA GLY A 151 2.54 -15.38 2.78
C GLY A 151 2.70 -15.51 4.29
N TRP A 152 2.47 -14.42 4.99
CA TRP A 152 2.65 -14.31 6.44
C TRP A 152 1.37 -13.82 7.11
N GLN A 153 1.25 -14.18 8.37
CA GLN A 153 0.29 -13.60 9.30
C GLN A 153 1.09 -13.02 10.45
N TYR A 154 0.97 -11.73 10.64
CA TYR A 154 1.73 -10.92 11.61
C TYR A 154 3.23 -10.86 11.32
N GLY A 155 3.87 -9.92 11.96
CA GLY A 155 5.31 -9.71 11.88
C GLY A 155 5.70 -8.24 11.78
N TYR A 156 7.00 -8.02 11.67
CA TYR A 156 7.56 -6.75 11.20
C TYR A 156 8.03 -6.96 9.77
N ILE A 157 7.53 -6.14 8.85
CA ILE A 157 7.79 -6.25 7.43
C ILE A 157 8.36 -4.94 6.95
N GLU A 158 9.47 -4.96 6.24
CA GLU A 158 10.18 -3.76 5.86
C GLU A 158 10.81 -3.89 4.48
N MET A 159 10.84 -2.78 3.77
CA MET A 159 11.48 -2.61 2.48
C MET A 159 12.38 -1.37 2.51
N ARG A 160 13.57 -1.45 1.90
CA ARG A 160 14.42 -0.31 1.61
C ARG A 160 14.40 0.00 0.12
N ALA A 161 14.02 1.23 -0.24
CA ALA A 161 13.83 1.59 -1.65
C ALA A 161 14.05 3.07 -1.94
N LYS A 162 14.29 3.37 -3.24
CA LYS A 162 14.19 4.70 -3.86
C LYS A 162 12.95 4.75 -4.74
N LEU A 163 12.15 5.79 -4.58
CA LEU A 163 10.90 5.94 -5.31
C LEU A 163 11.06 6.82 -6.55
N PRO A 164 10.38 6.48 -7.67
CA PRO A 164 10.35 7.33 -8.85
C PRO A 164 9.58 8.62 -8.56
N THR A 165 10.19 9.77 -8.84
CA THR A 165 9.62 11.09 -8.55
C THR A 165 8.93 11.75 -9.75
N ILE A 166 8.82 11.03 -10.87
CA ILE A 166 8.20 11.53 -12.11
C ILE A 166 6.69 11.49 -11.96
N LYS A 167 6.02 12.58 -12.32
CA LYS A 167 4.55 12.67 -12.31
C LYS A 167 3.92 11.56 -13.17
N GLY A 168 2.89 10.93 -12.62
CA GLY A 168 2.20 9.80 -13.21
C GLY A 168 2.70 8.44 -12.73
N CYS A 169 3.81 8.38 -11.99
CA CYS A 169 4.22 7.17 -11.28
C CYS A 169 3.34 6.93 -10.05
N TRP A 170 3.14 5.66 -9.75
CA TRP A 170 2.45 5.20 -8.55
C TRP A 170 3.08 3.86 -8.12
N PRO A 171 4.29 3.89 -7.52
CA PRO A 171 4.88 2.71 -6.90
C PRO A 171 4.14 2.32 -5.64
N ALA A 172 4.03 1.02 -5.40
CA ALA A 172 3.43 0.48 -4.19
C ALA A 172 4.23 -0.73 -3.64
N PHE A 173 4.25 -0.81 -2.30
CA PHE A 173 4.65 -1.95 -1.50
C PHE A 173 3.50 -2.27 -0.57
N TRP A 174 2.81 -3.38 -0.79
CA TRP A 174 1.52 -3.64 -0.22
C TRP A 174 1.22 -5.14 -0.10
N MET A 175 0.08 -5.51 0.46
CA MET A 175 -0.29 -6.89 0.73
C MET A 175 -1.75 -7.16 0.40
N LEU A 176 -2.01 -8.36 -0.14
CA LEU A 176 -3.35 -8.93 -0.26
C LEU A 176 -3.41 -10.30 0.41
N LEU A 177 -4.63 -10.73 0.75
CA LEU A 177 -4.91 -12.08 1.25
C LEU A 177 -4.34 -13.14 0.29
N VAL A 178 -3.70 -14.18 0.85
CA VAL A 178 -3.22 -15.34 0.09
C VAL A 178 -4.41 -16.10 -0.50
N ASP A 179 -5.42 -16.34 0.31
CA ASP A 179 -6.65 -17.01 -0.07
C ASP A 179 -7.79 -15.99 0.00
N GLY A 180 -8.10 -15.35 -1.13
CA GLY A 180 -9.08 -14.26 -1.24
C GLY A 180 -10.40 -14.48 -0.48
N PRO A 181 -11.26 -13.46 -0.39
CA PRO A 181 -11.57 -12.50 -1.45
C PRO A 181 -10.56 -11.36 -1.53
N TYR A 182 -10.03 -11.15 -2.73
CA TYR A 182 -9.07 -10.06 -3.00
C TYR A 182 -9.74 -8.68 -3.06
N TRP A 183 -11.03 -8.63 -2.98
CA TRP A 183 -11.77 -7.40 -3.09
C TRP A 183 -12.17 -6.88 -1.71
N VAL A 184 -11.57 -5.79 -1.29
CA VAL A 184 -11.83 -5.14 0.00
C VAL A 184 -13.29 -4.72 0.21
N ARG A 185 -14.07 -4.65 -0.86
CA ARG A 185 -15.51 -4.35 -0.83
C ARG A 185 -16.39 -5.60 -0.87
N ASP A 186 -15.82 -6.78 -0.60
CA ASP A 186 -16.61 -8.01 -0.51
C ASP A 186 -17.64 -7.90 0.62
N PRO A 187 -18.95 -8.12 0.33
CA PRO A 187 -20.01 -8.00 1.33
C PRO A 187 -19.88 -8.97 2.51
N SER A 188 -19.05 -10.04 2.40
CA SER A 188 -18.76 -10.92 3.53
C SER A 188 -17.98 -10.23 4.63
N GLY A 189 -17.34 -9.06 4.32
CA GLY A 189 -16.52 -8.32 5.25
C GLY A 189 -15.13 -8.92 5.48
N THR A 190 -14.74 -9.94 4.73
CA THR A 190 -13.46 -10.66 4.90
C THR A 190 -12.36 -10.19 3.97
N GLY A 191 -12.68 -9.36 2.97
CA GLY A 191 -11.69 -8.77 2.06
C GLY A 191 -10.85 -7.72 2.78
N ALA A 192 -9.54 -7.77 2.56
CA ALA A 192 -8.58 -6.84 3.17
C ALA A 192 -7.37 -6.58 2.29
N GLU A 193 -6.80 -5.39 2.45
CA GLU A 193 -5.59 -4.92 1.79
C GLU A 193 -4.79 -4.07 2.78
N ILE A 194 -3.47 -4.22 2.79
CA ILE A 194 -2.57 -3.39 3.61
C ILE A 194 -1.53 -2.77 2.69
N ASP A 195 -1.54 -1.44 2.57
CA ASP A 195 -0.59 -0.68 1.78
C ASP A 195 0.48 -0.12 2.71
N ILE A 196 1.64 -0.78 2.74
CA ILE A 196 2.76 -0.38 3.60
C ILE A 196 3.41 0.90 3.07
N MET A 197 3.44 1.06 1.76
CA MET A 197 3.94 2.25 1.08
C MET A 197 3.22 2.45 -0.24
N GLU A 198 2.61 3.62 -0.41
CA GLU A 198 2.17 4.13 -1.69
C GLU A 198 2.70 5.56 -1.90
N PHE A 199 3.17 5.85 -3.10
CA PHE A 199 3.70 7.16 -3.42
C PHE A 199 3.16 7.65 -4.76
N VAL A 200 2.57 8.85 -4.75
CA VAL A 200 2.02 9.49 -5.95
C VAL A 200 2.58 10.91 -6.09
N PRO A 201 3.72 11.07 -6.77
CA PRO A 201 4.38 12.38 -6.88
C PRO A 201 3.53 13.43 -7.61
N GLY A 202 2.57 13.01 -8.44
CA GLY A 202 1.62 13.87 -9.11
C GLY A 202 0.55 14.47 -8.19
N ASP A 203 0.23 13.78 -7.09
CA ASP A 203 -0.64 14.27 -6.03
C ASP A 203 0.16 15.11 -5.03
N ASN A 204 1.16 14.52 -4.40
CA ASN A 204 2.07 15.23 -3.50
C ASN A 204 3.47 14.60 -3.50
N PRO A 205 4.51 15.33 -3.96
CA PRO A 205 5.86 14.78 -4.07
C PRO A 205 6.57 14.56 -2.73
N ASN A 206 5.95 14.94 -1.63
CA ASN A 206 6.53 14.86 -0.29
C ASN A 206 5.68 14.02 0.67
N ARG A 207 4.81 13.16 0.17
CA ARG A 207 3.95 12.29 0.99
C ARG A 207 4.05 10.84 0.55
N VAL A 208 4.31 9.96 1.51
CA VAL A 208 4.18 8.52 1.34
C VAL A 208 3.03 8.05 2.23
N TRP A 209 2.12 7.31 1.66
CA TRP A 209 0.90 6.86 2.31
C TRP A 209 1.05 5.45 2.86
N PHE A 210 0.41 5.22 4.01
CA PHE A 210 0.08 3.90 4.56
C PHE A 210 -1.43 3.78 4.64
N SER A 211 -1.97 2.62 4.25
CA SER A 211 -3.41 2.37 4.33
C SER A 211 -3.71 0.94 4.76
N ALA A 212 -4.75 0.75 5.57
CA ALA A 212 -5.31 -0.56 5.88
C ALA A 212 -6.78 -0.57 5.44
N HIS A 213 -7.06 -1.26 4.35
CA HIS A 213 -8.39 -1.30 3.74
C HIS A 213 -9.15 -2.53 4.18
N SER A 214 -10.37 -2.34 4.65
CA SER A 214 -11.30 -3.42 4.96
C SER A 214 -12.73 -3.01 4.66
N TYR A 215 -13.60 -4.00 4.45
CA TYR A 215 -15.04 -3.78 4.45
C TYR A 215 -15.48 -3.56 5.90
N ASN A 216 -16.05 -2.42 6.22
CA ASN A 216 -16.48 -2.17 7.58
C ASN A 216 -17.73 -2.97 7.96
N ALA A 217 -17.90 -3.25 9.25
CA ALA A 217 -19.04 -4.00 9.79
C ALA A 217 -20.41 -3.33 9.59
N THR A 218 -20.46 -2.09 9.11
CA THR A 218 -21.72 -1.37 8.84
C THR A 218 -22.21 -1.59 7.41
N GLY A 219 -21.50 -2.39 6.60
CA GLY A 219 -21.87 -2.69 5.22
C GLY A 219 -21.62 -1.54 4.25
N GLU A 220 -21.02 -0.46 4.69
CA GLU A 220 -20.55 0.59 3.79
C GLU A 220 -19.21 0.18 3.19
N ALA A 221 -19.14 0.14 1.87
CA ALA A 221 -17.88 -0.11 1.15
C ALA A 221 -16.89 0.97 1.56
N GLY A 222 -16.10 0.65 2.58
CA GLY A 222 -15.28 1.64 3.25
C GLY A 222 -13.90 1.67 2.66
N SER A 223 -13.71 2.55 1.74
CA SER A 223 -12.44 3.22 1.66
C SER A 223 -12.35 4.15 2.86
N ASN A 224 -11.29 4.08 3.64
CA ASN A 224 -10.85 5.15 4.55
C ASN A 224 -11.86 5.65 5.60
N THR A 225 -12.92 4.94 5.88
CA THR A 225 -13.92 5.40 6.86
C THR A 225 -13.48 5.20 8.28
N GLY A 226 -12.27 4.83 8.58
CA GLY A 226 -11.75 4.78 9.92
C GLY A 226 -12.71 4.15 10.94
N TYR A 227 -12.16 3.63 11.99
CA TYR A 227 -12.90 3.14 13.14
C TYR A 227 -13.37 4.32 14.01
N VAL A 228 -14.62 4.30 14.46
CA VAL A 228 -15.09 5.21 15.51
C VAL A 228 -15.06 4.43 16.82
N ASP A 229 -14.18 4.83 17.71
CA ASP A 229 -14.12 4.27 19.06
C ASP A 229 -15.47 4.47 19.75
N PRO A 230 -16.19 3.42 20.13
CA PRO A 230 -17.52 3.54 20.71
C PRO A 230 -17.52 4.20 22.08
N ASP A 231 -16.39 4.15 22.81
CA ASP A 231 -16.29 4.69 24.16
C ASP A 231 -15.92 6.18 24.16
N THR A 232 -15.10 6.60 23.22
CA THR A 232 -14.61 8.00 23.13
C THR A 232 -15.27 8.81 22.03
N GLY A 233 -15.89 8.16 21.03
CA GLY A 233 -16.44 8.80 19.84
C GLY A 233 -15.35 9.33 18.87
N ILE A 234 -14.08 9.03 19.12
CA ILE A 234 -12.97 9.47 18.27
C ILE A 234 -12.94 8.60 17.00
N LYS A 235 -12.90 9.26 15.85
CA LYS A 235 -12.75 8.62 14.56
C LYS A 235 -11.25 8.44 14.25
N HIS A 236 -10.81 7.20 14.10
CA HIS A 236 -9.46 6.85 13.65
C HIS A 236 -9.49 6.62 12.14
N SER A 237 -8.59 7.25 11.40
CA SER A 237 -8.40 6.97 9.97
C SER A 237 -7.53 5.72 9.82
N TYR A 238 -7.89 4.85 8.88
CA TYR A 238 -7.02 3.75 8.47
C TYR A 238 -6.17 4.12 7.25
N SER A 239 -5.91 5.39 7.05
CA SER A 239 -4.99 5.91 6.06
C SER A 239 -4.34 7.18 6.58
N ASP A 240 -3.01 7.23 6.55
CA ASP A 240 -2.21 8.39 6.95
C ASP A 240 -0.93 8.47 6.11
N TYR A 241 -0.16 9.54 6.24
CA TYR A 241 1.04 9.75 5.45
C TYR A 241 2.23 10.25 6.27
N ALA A 242 3.42 9.78 5.89
CA ALA A 242 4.68 10.39 6.31
C ALA A 242 5.06 11.55 5.39
N LYS A 243 5.64 12.60 5.96
CA LYS A 243 6.31 13.65 5.19
C LYS A 243 7.70 13.18 4.82
N VAL A 244 7.96 13.06 3.55
CA VAL A 244 9.21 12.54 2.99
C VAL A 244 9.99 13.67 2.35
N ALA A 245 11.25 13.82 2.74
CA ALA A 245 12.21 14.63 2.01
C ALA A 245 12.99 13.73 1.04
N ASN A 246 13.09 14.13 -0.22
CA ASN A 246 13.86 13.39 -1.24
C ASN A 246 13.46 11.90 -1.42
N PRO A 247 12.22 11.57 -1.77
CA PRO A 247 11.79 10.18 -1.91
C PRO A 247 12.59 9.37 -2.95
N GLY A 248 13.40 10.04 -3.78
CA GLY A 248 14.36 9.42 -4.70
C GLY A 248 15.67 8.96 -4.05
N ASP A 249 15.89 9.22 -2.76
CA ASP A 249 16.98 8.67 -1.97
C ASP A 249 16.57 7.35 -1.31
N TRP A 250 17.51 6.65 -0.67
CA TRP A 250 17.23 5.41 0.05
C TRP A 250 16.48 5.67 1.35
N HIS A 251 15.30 5.06 1.49
CA HIS A 251 14.48 5.10 2.69
C HIS A 251 13.93 3.72 3.03
N CYS A 252 13.60 3.52 4.31
CA CYS A 252 12.95 2.30 4.80
C CYS A 252 11.47 2.56 5.05
N TYR A 253 10.64 1.64 4.57
CA TYR A 253 9.18 1.63 4.70
C TYR A 253 8.79 0.36 5.43
N GLY A 254 8.28 0.50 6.66
CA GLY A 254 8.06 -0.62 7.55
C GLY A 254 6.65 -0.72 8.10
N MET A 255 6.29 -1.91 8.55
CA MET A 255 5.04 -2.22 9.22
C MET A 255 5.28 -3.16 10.38
N GLU A 256 4.78 -2.84 11.57
CA GLU A 256 4.56 -3.81 12.63
C GLU A 256 3.08 -4.21 12.63
N TRP A 257 2.82 -5.49 12.46
CA TRP A 257 1.49 -6.03 12.36
C TRP A 257 1.31 -7.17 13.36
N THR A 258 0.34 -7.01 14.24
CA THR A 258 -0.01 -7.95 15.29
C THR A 258 -1.51 -8.23 15.27
N HIS A 259 -1.99 -9.07 16.17
CA HIS A 259 -3.42 -9.26 16.39
C HIS A 259 -4.10 -8.00 16.94
N GLU A 260 -3.38 -7.18 17.70
CA GLU A 260 -3.93 -6.00 18.38
C GLU A 260 -3.89 -4.74 17.54
N TYR A 261 -2.95 -4.64 16.58
CA TYR A 261 -2.76 -3.39 15.81
C TYR A 261 -1.92 -3.59 14.55
N ILE A 262 -2.00 -2.58 13.69
CA ILE A 262 -1.07 -2.34 12.59
C ILE A 262 -0.44 -0.96 12.81
N ARG A 263 0.89 -0.87 12.71
CA ARG A 263 1.67 0.37 12.75
C ARG A 263 2.47 0.52 11.47
N GLY A 264 2.57 1.75 10.94
CA GLY A 264 3.38 2.09 9.78
C GLY A 264 4.57 2.96 10.18
N TYR A 265 5.72 2.68 9.56
CA TYR A 265 7.00 3.33 9.86
C TYR A 265 7.65 3.88 8.59
N TYR A 266 8.24 5.05 8.72
CA TYR A 266 9.14 5.64 7.74
C TYR A 266 10.48 5.95 8.39
N ASP A 267 11.57 5.33 7.90
CA ASP A 267 12.92 5.41 8.51
C ASP A 267 12.90 5.13 10.02
N GLY A 268 12.12 4.14 10.45
CA GLY A 268 11.97 3.73 11.83
C GLY A 268 11.05 4.61 12.69
N GLU A 269 10.57 5.74 12.16
CA GLU A 269 9.64 6.61 12.87
C GLU A 269 8.19 6.22 12.57
N GLU A 270 7.39 5.99 13.62
CA GLU A 270 5.97 5.66 13.50
C GLU A 270 5.18 6.88 13.00
N TYR A 271 4.34 6.68 12.00
CA TYR A 271 3.44 7.71 11.48
C TYR A 271 2.01 7.22 11.26
N PHE A 272 1.76 5.91 11.35
CA PHE A 272 0.44 5.32 11.18
C PHE A 272 0.15 4.35 12.33
N PHE A 273 -1.07 4.38 12.82
CA PHE A 273 -1.54 3.44 13.83
C PHE A 273 -3.02 3.10 13.62
N ALA A 274 -3.30 1.82 13.47
CA ALA A 274 -4.65 1.27 13.40
C ALA A 274 -4.82 0.19 14.49
N PRO A 275 -5.57 0.46 15.56
CA PRO A 275 -5.88 -0.55 16.57
C PRO A 275 -6.92 -1.54 16.05
N ASN A 276 -6.82 -2.80 16.46
CA ASN A 276 -7.91 -3.76 16.33
C ASN A 276 -9.04 -3.34 17.29
N PRO A 277 -10.23 -3.00 16.78
CA PRO A 277 -11.33 -2.53 17.64
C PRO A 277 -11.92 -3.64 18.51
N THR A 278 -11.64 -4.91 18.19
CA THR A 278 -12.25 -6.07 18.85
C THR A 278 -11.25 -7.21 19.09
N PRO A 279 -10.09 -6.94 19.75
CA PRO A 279 -9.02 -7.93 19.89
C PRO A 279 -9.43 -9.16 20.69
N ASN A 280 -10.50 -9.10 21.49
CA ASN A 280 -11.01 -10.19 22.31
C ASN A 280 -12.19 -10.96 21.66
N THR A 281 -12.58 -10.60 20.46
CA THR A 281 -13.67 -11.23 19.70
C THR A 281 -13.15 -11.61 18.31
N PRO A 282 -12.37 -12.69 18.21
CA PRO A 282 -11.89 -13.19 16.93
C PRO A 282 -13.09 -13.52 16.03
N ASP A 283 -12.90 -13.44 14.74
CA ASP A 283 -13.88 -13.75 13.70
C ASP A 283 -14.97 -12.67 13.45
N LEU A 284 -14.81 -11.46 13.98
CA LEU A 284 -15.66 -10.38 13.52
C LEU A 284 -15.13 -9.79 12.19
N PRO A 285 -16.01 -9.54 11.22
CA PRO A 285 -15.62 -8.97 9.92
C PRO A 285 -15.07 -7.54 10.01
N THR A 286 -15.02 -6.95 11.20
CA THR A 286 -14.48 -5.62 11.47
C THR A 286 -12.96 -5.53 11.40
N TRP A 287 -12.25 -6.68 11.57
CA TRP A 287 -10.79 -6.75 11.56
C TRP A 287 -10.32 -7.96 10.74
N PRO A 288 -10.36 -7.90 9.40
CA PRO A 288 -9.99 -9.03 8.56
C PRO A 288 -8.47 -9.24 8.41
N PHE A 289 -7.67 -8.53 9.20
CA PHE A 289 -6.21 -8.59 9.17
C PHE A 289 -5.63 -9.74 10.01
N ASP A 290 -6.46 -10.69 10.45
CA ASP A 290 -6.06 -11.91 11.17
C ASP A 290 -5.87 -13.12 10.24
N GLN A 291 -5.44 -12.88 9.01
CA GLN A 291 -5.28 -13.90 7.97
C GLN A 291 -3.86 -13.83 7.38
N LYS A 292 -3.53 -14.74 6.47
CA LYS A 292 -2.27 -14.68 5.73
C LYS A 292 -2.37 -13.74 4.54
N PHE A 293 -1.36 -12.87 4.41
CA PHE A 293 -1.18 -11.98 3.29
C PHE A 293 0.13 -12.26 2.58
N ASN A 294 0.16 -12.10 1.26
CA ASN A 294 1.40 -12.05 0.49
C ASN A 294 1.77 -10.61 0.14
N LEU A 295 3.08 -10.37 0.00
CA LEU A 295 3.60 -9.07 -0.38
C LEU A 295 3.46 -8.84 -1.89
N LYS A 296 3.26 -7.59 -2.25
CA LYS A 296 3.19 -7.12 -3.63
C LYS A 296 4.08 -5.91 -3.84
N LEU A 297 4.73 -5.89 -5.00
CA LEU A 297 5.52 -4.78 -5.50
C LEU A 297 5.02 -4.43 -6.90
N ASN A 298 4.74 -3.18 -7.16
CA ASN A 298 4.44 -2.71 -8.51
C ASN A 298 4.81 -1.25 -8.73
N LEU A 299 4.93 -0.89 -10.00
CA LEU A 299 4.97 0.49 -10.44
C LEU A 299 3.83 0.72 -11.42
N ALA A 300 2.72 1.26 -10.93
CA ALA A 300 1.61 1.70 -11.75
C ALA A 300 1.92 3.04 -12.43
N ILE A 301 1.26 3.30 -13.56
CA ILE A 301 1.36 4.55 -14.30
C ILE A 301 -0.03 5.12 -14.51
N GLY A 302 -0.23 6.37 -14.14
CA GLY A 302 -1.50 7.06 -14.27
C GLY A 302 -2.56 6.54 -13.31
N GLY A 303 -3.75 6.30 -13.84
CA GLY A 303 -4.89 5.84 -13.05
C GLY A 303 -5.64 6.96 -12.34
N SER A 304 -6.64 6.57 -11.56
CA SER A 304 -7.54 7.50 -10.87
C SER A 304 -6.83 8.39 -9.84
N TRP A 305 -5.73 7.91 -9.26
CA TRP A 305 -4.91 8.65 -8.30
C TRP A 305 -3.57 9.12 -8.88
N GLY A 306 -2.86 8.28 -9.64
CA GLY A 306 -1.60 8.66 -10.30
C GLY A 306 -1.73 9.81 -11.29
N GLY A 307 -2.94 10.02 -11.84
CA GLY A 307 -3.27 11.10 -12.75
C GLY A 307 -2.56 10.99 -14.11
N ALA A 308 -2.57 12.07 -14.86
CA ALA A 308 -1.90 12.10 -16.16
C ALA A 308 -0.37 12.08 -16.01
N PRO A 309 0.34 11.15 -16.67
CA PRO A 309 1.79 11.14 -16.70
C PRO A 309 2.38 12.44 -17.25
N ASP A 310 3.63 12.73 -16.89
CA ASP A 310 4.36 13.86 -17.47
C ASP A 310 4.40 13.75 -19.00
N ALA A 311 4.26 14.87 -19.69
CA ALA A 311 4.23 14.89 -21.16
C ALA A 311 5.52 14.33 -21.80
N ASN A 312 6.64 14.42 -21.10
CA ASN A 312 7.94 13.90 -21.51
C ASN A 312 8.27 12.55 -20.88
N PHE A 313 7.29 11.88 -20.26
CA PHE A 313 7.54 10.56 -19.66
C PHE A 313 8.04 9.59 -20.73
N SER A 314 9.20 9.03 -20.51
CA SER A 314 9.79 7.96 -21.33
C SER A 314 10.02 6.70 -20.53
N GLU A 315 10.59 6.83 -19.34
CA GLU A 315 10.86 5.74 -18.40
C GLU A 315 10.87 6.24 -16.97
N ALA A 316 10.63 5.33 -16.03
CA ALA A 316 10.79 5.56 -14.59
C ALA A 316 11.31 4.27 -13.94
N THR A 317 12.03 4.41 -12.82
CA THR A 317 12.58 3.28 -12.07
C THR A 317 12.18 3.37 -10.60
N TYR A 318 11.61 2.31 -10.09
CA TYR A 318 11.43 2.01 -8.68
C TYR A 318 12.53 1.02 -8.29
N GLU A 319 13.51 1.46 -7.49
CA GLU A 319 14.69 0.70 -7.14
C GLU A 319 14.59 0.23 -5.69
N ILE A 320 14.73 -1.10 -5.48
CA ILE A 320 14.53 -1.74 -4.19
C ILE A 320 15.81 -2.48 -3.80
N ASP A 321 16.36 -2.15 -2.64
CA ASP A 321 17.57 -2.74 -2.09
C ASP A 321 17.27 -4.12 -1.49
N TRP A 322 16.26 -4.18 -0.62
CA TRP A 322 15.84 -5.42 0.00
C TRP A 322 14.38 -5.35 0.48
N VAL A 323 13.80 -6.53 0.70
CA VAL A 323 12.54 -6.75 1.42
C VAL A 323 12.79 -7.80 2.49
N ARG A 324 12.40 -7.53 3.72
CA ARG A 324 12.62 -8.40 4.88
C ARG A 324 11.36 -8.60 5.69
N VAL A 325 11.16 -9.84 6.16
CA VAL A 325 10.04 -10.22 7.04
C VAL A 325 10.61 -10.83 8.32
N TYR A 326 10.15 -10.31 9.44
CA TYR A 326 10.55 -10.75 10.77
C TYR A 326 9.34 -11.18 11.56
N GLN A 327 9.48 -12.22 12.39
CA GLN A 327 8.43 -12.70 13.30
C GLN A 327 8.99 -12.94 14.72
N LYS A 328 8.10 -12.92 15.72
CA LYS A 328 8.44 -13.23 17.13
C LYS A 328 8.47 -14.73 17.36
#